data_baf0cb07755d254955391518f591149e
#
_entry.id   baf0cb07755d254955391518f591149e
#
_cell.length_a   1.000
_cell.length_b   1.000
_cell.length_c   1.000
_cell.angle_alpha   90.00
_cell.angle_beta   90.00
_cell.angle_gamma   90.00
#
_symmetry.space_group_name_H-M   'P 1'
#
loop_
_entity.id
_entity.type
_entity.pdbx_description
1 polymer ?
#
loop_
_entity_poly.entity_id
_entity_poly.type
_entity_poly.pdbx_seq_one_letter_code
_entity_poly.pdbx_strand_id
1 'polypeptide(L)'
;VADAARRITSKTKAIMPVHLFGQMADMDATRQLAKAHGLWVIEDAAQSLGAALEGRAAGSLSDFATFSFFPTKNLGALGDAGLLVTSNDEFAAKARLLRNHGAEQQYFHKRIGGNFRLDSLQAALLNVKLGHLDAYTARRQQNAAYYNNALAGVGNLSLPRELPGRCHIWNQYTVRVGAEQRDSLRSFLTERGIGTAIYYPVPLHQQECFAKRSAPTSLPVAEQLARECLSLPIFPELTVDQLKLVADTISEFAVNPLLRLSASSPQKR
;
A
#
# COMPACT_ATOMS: atom_id res chain seq x y z
N VAL A 1 -0.87 -14.02 9.48
CA VAL A 1 -1.20 -15.34 8.92
C VAL A 1 -2.02 -16.17 9.90
N ALA A 2 -1.67 -16.22 11.20
CA ALA A 2 -2.43 -16.98 12.21
C ALA A 2 -3.92 -16.59 12.31
N ASP A 3 -4.26 -15.30 12.17
CA ASP A 3 -5.66 -14.86 12.13
C ASP A 3 -6.36 -15.28 10.83
N ALA A 4 -5.67 -15.23 9.69
CA ALA A 4 -6.19 -15.73 8.43
C ALA A 4 -6.52 -17.25 8.51
N ALA A 5 -5.67 -18.04 9.13
CA ALA A 5 -5.90 -19.47 9.33
C ALA A 5 -7.20 -19.77 10.07
N ARG A 6 -7.51 -18.99 11.13
CA ARG A 6 -8.77 -19.15 11.90
C ARG A 6 -10.03 -18.78 11.11
N ARG A 7 -9.89 -18.08 9.99
CA ARG A 7 -11.02 -17.59 9.17
C ARG A 7 -11.25 -18.41 7.91
N ILE A 8 -10.42 -19.44 7.66
CA ILE A 8 -10.61 -20.35 6.51
C ILE A 8 -11.87 -21.20 6.74
N THR A 9 -12.68 -21.30 5.69
CA THR A 9 -13.87 -22.16 5.65
C THR A 9 -13.89 -22.96 4.34
N SER A 10 -14.85 -23.89 4.19
CA SER A 10 -15.07 -24.62 2.93
C SER A 10 -15.41 -23.73 1.72
N LYS A 11 -15.77 -22.45 1.97
CA LYS A 11 -16.05 -21.45 0.93
C LYS A 11 -14.82 -20.65 0.53
N THR A 12 -13.74 -20.71 1.30
CA THR A 12 -12.49 -19.98 1.01
C THR A 12 -11.86 -20.54 -0.26
N LYS A 13 -11.46 -19.68 -1.21
CA LYS A 13 -10.85 -20.07 -2.48
C LYS A 13 -9.45 -19.52 -2.67
N ALA A 14 -9.15 -18.40 -2.05
CA ALA A 14 -7.85 -17.74 -2.17
C ALA A 14 -7.49 -16.96 -0.90
N ILE A 15 -6.21 -16.71 -0.73
CA ILE A 15 -5.66 -15.75 0.22
C ILE A 15 -5.03 -14.61 -0.60
N MET A 16 -5.38 -13.37 -0.26
CA MET A 16 -4.83 -12.19 -0.91
C MET A 16 -4.01 -11.37 0.11
N PRO A 17 -2.71 -11.62 0.24
CA PRO A 17 -1.83 -10.76 1.03
C PRO A 17 -1.62 -9.44 0.31
N VAL A 18 -1.66 -8.34 1.07
CA VAL A 18 -1.38 -6.99 0.57
C VAL A 18 0.02 -6.59 1.04
N HIS A 19 0.87 -6.18 0.10
CA HIS A 19 2.21 -5.64 0.35
C HIS A 19 2.09 -4.14 0.63
N LEU A 20 1.49 -3.82 1.77
CA LEU A 20 1.09 -2.47 2.11
C LEU A 20 2.32 -1.56 2.30
N PHE A 21 2.21 -0.33 1.81
CA PHE A 21 3.21 0.74 1.91
C PHE A 21 4.57 0.46 1.24
N GLY A 22 4.72 -0.68 0.59
CA GLY A 22 5.95 -1.02 -0.14
C GLY A 22 6.82 -2.08 0.54
N GLN A 23 6.30 -2.81 1.52
CA GLN A 23 6.96 -3.94 2.15
C GLN A 23 6.14 -5.23 1.96
N MET A 24 6.80 -6.31 1.58
CA MET A 24 6.13 -7.59 1.37
C MET A 24 5.57 -8.16 2.68
N ALA A 25 4.37 -8.74 2.60
CA ALA A 25 3.80 -9.57 3.64
C ALA A 25 4.67 -10.82 3.89
N ASP A 26 4.36 -11.57 4.93
CA ASP A 26 4.98 -12.89 5.18
C ASP A 26 4.47 -13.91 4.16
N MET A 27 5.15 -13.96 3.01
CA MET A 27 4.76 -14.80 1.89
C MET A 27 5.02 -16.28 2.15
N ASP A 28 6.06 -16.63 2.90
CA ASP A 28 6.37 -18.03 3.17
C ASP A 28 5.29 -18.66 4.05
N ALA A 29 4.92 -18.02 5.14
CA ALA A 29 3.82 -18.47 5.97
C ALA A 29 2.47 -18.44 5.23
N THR A 30 2.23 -17.45 4.36
CA THR A 30 1.00 -17.36 3.55
C THR A 30 0.92 -18.52 2.56
N ARG A 31 2.00 -18.83 1.85
CA ARG A 31 2.08 -19.95 0.90
C ARG A 31 1.92 -21.30 1.58
N GLN A 32 2.53 -21.49 2.75
CA GLN A 32 2.37 -22.71 3.55
C GLN A 32 0.91 -22.91 3.95
N LEU A 33 0.25 -21.85 4.45
CA LEU A 33 -1.16 -21.90 4.80
C LEU A 33 -2.05 -22.21 3.58
N ALA A 34 -1.82 -21.54 2.45
CA ALA A 34 -2.57 -21.75 1.23
C ALA A 34 -2.42 -23.20 0.72
N LYS A 35 -1.19 -23.73 0.71
CA LYS A 35 -0.90 -25.11 0.32
C LYS A 35 -1.62 -26.13 1.20
N ALA A 36 -1.63 -25.93 2.53
CA ALA A 36 -2.29 -26.83 3.48
C ALA A 36 -3.80 -26.91 3.26
N HIS A 37 -4.41 -25.89 2.69
CA HIS A 37 -5.87 -25.81 2.46
C HIS A 37 -6.28 -25.83 0.98
N GLY A 38 -5.37 -26.04 0.05
CA GLY A 38 -5.66 -26.06 -1.39
C GLY A 38 -6.16 -24.71 -1.93
N LEU A 39 -5.64 -23.59 -1.42
CA LEU A 39 -6.07 -22.24 -1.76
C LEU A 39 -5.11 -21.58 -2.76
N TRP A 40 -5.65 -20.71 -3.61
CA TRP A 40 -4.86 -19.82 -4.45
C TRP A 40 -4.23 -18.69 -3.63
N VAL A 41 -3.08 -18.21 -4.05
CA VAL A 41 -2.43 -17.01 -3.50
C VAL A 41 -2.42 -15.92 -4.56
N ILE A 42 -2.93 -14.73 -4.20
CA ILE A 42 -2.95 -13.57 -5.08
C ILE A 42 -2.23 -12.42 -4.36
N GLU A 43 -1.06 -12.02 -4.83
CA GLU A 43 -0.36 -10.86 -4.26
C GLU A 43 -1.03 -9.56 -4.71
N ASP A 44 -1.55 -8.77 -3.77
CA ASP A 44 -1.80 -7.36 -4.03
C ASP A 44 -0.50 -6.59 -3.82
N ALA A 45 0.23 -6.38 -4.91
CA ALA A 45 1.50 -5.68 -4.97
C ALA A 45 1.35 -4.24 -5.49
N ALA A 46 0.15 -3.66 -5.39
CA ALA A 46 -0.16 -2.33 -5.91
C ALA A 46 0.71 -1.21 -5.31
N GLN A 47 1.41 -1.45 -4.21
CA GLN A 47 2.31 -0.50 -3.57
C GLN A 47 3.76 -1.01 -3.46
N SER A 48 4.13 -2.09 -4.15
CA SER A 48 5.38 -2.79 -3.86
C SER A 48 6.16 -3.25 -5.09
N LEU A 49 6.03 -2.55 -6.23
CA LEU A 49 6.86 -2.82 -7.39
C LEU A 49 8.34 -2.57 -7.06
N GLY A 50 9.16 -3.63 -7.13
CA GLY A 50 10.59 -3.59 -6.74
C GLY A 50 10.86 -3.99 -5.28
N ALA A 51 9.83 -4.24 -4.45
CA ALA A 51 10.02 -4.82 -3.14
C ALA A 51 10.45 -6.29 -3.23
N ALA A 52 11.17 -6.78 -2.22
CA ALA A 52 11.62 -8.17 -2.17
C ALA A 52 11.55 -8.75 -0.76
N LEU A 53 11.43 -10.09 -0.69
CA LEU A 53 11.57 -10.89 0.51
C LEU A 53 12.70 -11.91 0.28
N GLU A 54 13.81 -11.79 1.01
CA GLU A 54 15.01 -12.63 0.85
C GLU A 54 15.47 -12.73 -0.61
N GLY A 55 15.52 -11.59 -1.30
CA GLY A 55 15.93 -11.50 -2.70
C GLY A 55 14.87 -11.94 -3.71
N ARG A 56 13.71 -12.44 -3.29
CA ARG A 56 12.61 -12.85 -4.15
C ARG A 56 11.66 -11.65 -4.36
N ALA A 57 11.49 -11.24 -5.59
CA ALA A 57 10.71 -10.05 -5.92
C ALA A 57 9.21 -10.22 -5.61
N ALA A 58 8.56 -9.13 -5.22
CA ALA A 58 7.10 -9.06 -5.16
C ALA A 58 6.49 -9.47 -6.51
N GLY A 59 5.44 -10.27 -6.47
CA GLY A 59 4.81 -10.84 -7.67
C GLY A 59 5.38 -12.16 -8.15
N SER A 60 6.46 -12.67 -7.52
CA SER A 60 7.08 -13.95 -7.90
C SER A 60 6.70 -15.12 -6.99
N LEU A 61 5.93 -14.87 -5.93
CA LEU A 61 5.68 -15.85 -4.86
C LEU A 61 4.23 -16.34 -4.79
N SER A 62 3.45 -16.11 -5.84
CA SER A 62 2.01 -16.42 -5.86
C SER A 62 1.55 -16.94 -7.22
N ASP A 63 0.30 -17.37 -7.29
CA ASP A 63 -0.34 -17.78 -8.54
C ASP A 63 -0.59 -16.57 -9.47
N PHE A 64 -0.94 -15.44 -8.87
CA PHE A 64 -1.12 -14.14 -9.53
C PHE A 64 -0.57 -13.04 -8.66
N ALA A 65 -0.08 -11.98 -9.29
CA ALA A 65 0.14 -10.71 -8.61
C ALA A 65 -0.36 -9.53 -9.43
N THR A 66 -0.78 -8.47 -8.73
CA THR A 66 -1.28 -7.25 -9.35
C THR A 66 -0.45 -6.06 -8.90
N PHE A 67 -0.08 -5.22 -9.88
CA PHE A 67 0.64 -3.97 -9.66
C PHE A 67 -0.20 -2.80 -10.14
N SER A 68 -0.04 -1.67 -9.49
CA SER A 68 -0.66 -0.40 -9.87
C SER A 68 0.41 0.55 -10.40
N PHE A 69 0.06 1.21 -11.49
CA PHE A 69 0.82 2.35 -12.04
C PHE A 69 0.02 3.65 -11.93
N PHE A 70 -0.90 3.73 -10.97
CA PHE A 70 -1.58 4.99 -10.66
C PHE A 70 -0.53 6.11 -10.46
N PRO A 71 -0.79 7.36 -10.86
CA PRO A 71 0.23 8.43 -10.94
C PRO A 71 1.08 8.63 -9.67
N THR A 72 0.54 8.34 -8.49
CA THR A 72 1.26 8.51 -7.21
C THR A 72 2.14 7.32 -6.81
N LYS A 73 2.16 6.24 -7.59
CA LYS A 73 2.99 5.06 -7.32
C LYS A 73 4.47 5.32 -7.60
N ASN A 74 5.36 4.50 -7.03
CA ASN A 74 6.81 4.60 -7.26
C ASN A 74 7.15 4.59 -8.75
N LEU A 75 6.42 3.78 -9.53
CA LEU A 75 6.37 3.85 -10.97
C LEU A 75 4.94 4.23 -11.38
N GLY A 76 4.67 5.52 -11.58
CA GLY A 76 3.35 6.03 -11.93
C GLY A 76 3.26 6.43 -13.40
N ALA A 77 2.16 6.05 -14.05
CA ALA A 77 1.74 6.56 -15.35
C ALA A 77 1.17 7.98 -15.24
N LEU A 78 0.66 8.55 -16.32
CA LEU A 78 -0.07 9.84 -16.32
C LEU A 78 -1.59 9.67 -16.19
N GLY A 79 -2.05 8.50 -15.79
CA GLY A 79 -3.44 8.13 -15.59
C GLY A 79 -3.54 6.73 -15.03
N ASP A 80 -4.72 6.12 -15.09
CA ASP A 80 -4.93 4.76 -14.61
C ASP A 80 -4.16 3.76 -15.46
N ALA A 81 -3.39 2.90 -14.79
CA ALA A 81 -2.64 1.82 -15.39
C ALA A 81 -2.34 0.74 -14.34
N GLY A 82 -2.18 -0.49 -14.78
CA GLY A 82 -1.86 -1.62 -13.92
C GLY A 82 -1.32 -2.81 -14.70
N LEU A 83 -0.80 -3.77 -13.97
CA LEU A 83 -0.22 -4.98 -14.50
C LEU A 83 -0.68 -6.18 -13.66
N LEU A 84 -1.07 -7.27 -14.32
CA LEU A 84 -1.24 -8.58 -13.71
C LEU A 84 -0.13 -9.49 -14.22
N VAL A 85 0.52 -10.21 -13.32
CA VAL A 85 1.56 -11.19 -13.63
C VAL A 85 1.22 -12.57 -13.09
N THR A 86 1.66 -13.59 -13.79
CA THR A 86 1.58 -14.99 -13.39
C THR A 86 2.66 -15.79 -14.13
N SER A 87 3.18 -16.84 -13.51
CA SER A 87 4.07 -17.81 -14.15
C SER A 87 3.32 -18.98 -14.83
N ASN A 88 2.00 -19.00 -14.75
CA ASN A 88 1.16 -20.03 -15.35
C ASN A 88 0.61 -19.56 -16.70
N ASP A 89 0.99 -20.24 -17.78
CA ASP A 89 0.62 -19.86 -19.15
C ASP A 89 -0.90 -19.94 -19.40
N GLU A 90 -1.60 -20.91 -18.79
CA GLU A 90 -3.06 -21.02 -18.91
C GLU A 90 -3.77 -19.82 -18.25
N PHE A 91 -3.28 -19.42 -17.08
CA PHE A 91 -3.80 -18.24 -16.39
C PHE A 91 -3.48 -16.96 -17.18
N ALA A 92 -2.28 -16.85 -17.74
CA ALA A 92 -1.92 -15.73 -18.59
C ALA A 92 -2.82 -15.62 -19.83
N ALA A 93 -3.12 -16.74 -20.49
CA ALA A 93 -4.04 -16.79 -21.63
C ALA A 93 -5.46 -16.37 -21.23
N LYS A 94 -5.99 -16.88 -20.12
CA LYS A 94 -7.31 -16.49 -19.60
C LYS A 94 -7.36 -14.99 -19.23
N ALA A 95 -6.32 -14.46 -18.60
CA ALA A 95 -6.25 -13.04 -18.26
C ALA A 95 -6.26 -12.15 -19.50
N ARG A 96 -5.49 -12.50 -20.53
CA ARG A 96 -5.48 -11.78 -21.82
C ARG A 96 -6.85 -11.81 -22.50
N LEU A 97 -7.53 -12.95 -22.47
CA LEU A 97 -8.88 -13.10 -23.02
C LEU A 97 -9.87 -12.17 -22.27
N LEU A 98 -9.89 -12.23 -20.92
CA LEU A 98 -10.80 -11.42 -20.12
C LEU A 98 -10.50 -9.92 -20.24
N ARG A 99 -9.22 -9.53 -20.32
CA ARG A 99 -8.76 -8.16 -20.52
C ARG A 99 -9.32 -7.54 -21.82
N ASN A 100 -9.57 -8.36 -22.84
CA ASN A 100 -10.03 -7.92 -24.16
C ASN A 100 -11.45 -8.42 -24.44
N HIS A 101 -12.41 -8.05 -23.60
CA HIS A 101 -13.84 -8.39 -23.74
C HIS A 101 -14.17 -9.89 -23.83
N GLY A 102 -13.29 -10.76 -23.39
CA GLY A 102 -13.47 -12.22 -23.52
C GLY A 102 -13.36 -12.71 -24.97
N ALA A 103 -12.74 -11.92 -25.86
CA ALA A 103 -12.63 -12.22 -27.29
C ALA A 103 -11.29 -12.88 -27.62
N GLU A 104 -11.33 -13.99 -28.34
CA GLU A 104 -10.16 -14.63 -28.97
C GLU A 104 -9.85 -14.03 -30.34
N GLN A 105 -10.89 -13.74 -31.09
CA GLN A 105 -10.84 -13.03 -32.38
C GLN A 105 -11.77 -11.82 -32.30
N GLN A 106 -11.50 -10.84 -33.13
CA GLN A 106 -12.34 -9.66 -33.23
C GLN A 106 -13.80 -10.07 -33.50
N TYR A 107 -14.72 -9.57 -32.65
CA TYR A 107 -16.15 -9.85 -32.63
C TYR A 107 -16.58 -11.26 -32.17
N PHE A 108 -15.65 -12.15 -31.82
CA PHE A 108 -15.99 -13.50 -31.33
C PHE A 108 -15.63 -13.63 -29.85
N HIS A 109 -16.64 -13.56 -28.98
CA HIS A 109 -16.49 -13.54 -27.52
C HIS A 109 -16.79 -14.93 -26.92
N LYS A 110 -15.78 -15.57 -26.35
CA LYS A 110 -15.94 -16.88 -25.69
C LYS A 110 -16.33 -16.78 -24.23
N ARG A 111 -16.10 -15.62 -23.59
CA ARG A 111 -16.41 -15.37 -22.20
C ARG A 111 -16.85 -13.93 -22.00
N ILE A 112 -17.54 -13.65 -20.89
CA ILE A 112 -17.79 -12.28 -20.46
C ILE A 112 -16.46 -11.71 -19.93
N GLY A 113 -16.02 -10.62 -20.48
CA GLY A 113 -14.83 -9.88 -20.09
C GLY A 113 -15.08 -8.38 -20.15
N GLY A 114 -14.03 -7.60 -20.02
CA GLY A 114 -14.11 -6.13 -20.09
C GLY A 114 -13.00 -5.51 -20.93
N ASN A 115 -13.01 -4.21 -21.03
CA ASN A 115 -11.88 -3.46 -21.54
C ASN A 115 -10.95 -3.11 -20.36
N PHE A 116 -9.94 -3.93 -20.16
CA PHE A 116 -8.90 -3.72 -19.16
C PHE A 116 -7.53 -3.57 -19.82
N ARG A 117 -7.49 -2.96 -20.99
CA ARG A 117 -6.26 -2.73 -21.76
C ARG A 117 -5.51 -1.53 -21.18
N LEU A 118 -4.18 -1.60 -21.25
CA LEU A 118 -3.30 -0.46 -21.01
C LEU A 118 -3.14 0.32 -22.33
N ASP A 119 -3.32 1.63 -22.28
CA ASP A 119 -3.06 2.51 -23.41
C ASP A 119 -1.58 2.49 -23.79
N SER A 120 -1.28 2.41 -25.08
CA SER A 120 0.10 2.39 -25.59
C SER A 120 0.89 3.64 -25.19
N LEU A 121 0.23 4.81 -25.09
CA LEU A 121 0.85 6.04 -24.62
C LEU A 121 1.30 5.91 -23.15
N GLN A 122 0.45 5.37 -22.27
CA GLN A 122 0.80 5.13 -20.88
C GLN A 122 1.95 4.12 -20.76
N ALA A 123 1.94 3.06 -21.58
CA ALA A 123 3.01 2.07 -21.61
C ALA A 123 4.36 2.69 -22.05
N ALA A 124 4.34 3.55 -23.07
CA ALA A 124 5.55 4.26 -23.53
C ALA A 124 6.15 5.15 -22.44
N LEU A 125 5.31 5.91 -21.70
CA LEU A 125 5.75 6.74 -20.59
C LEU A 125 6.31 5.92 -19.43
N LEU A 126 5.65 4.80 -19.09
CA LEU A 126 6.13 3.87 -18.07
C LEU A 126 7.50 3.28 -18.44
N ASN A 127 7.75 2.94 -19.70
CA ASN A 127 9.04 2.42 -20.17
C ASN A 127 10.17 3.45 -19.97
N VAL A 128 9.91 4.73 -20.21
CA VAL A 128 10.89 5.80 -19.95
C VAL A 128 11.21 5.87 -18.45
N LYS A 129 10.19 5.86 -17.60
CA LYS A 129 10.35 5.98 -16.14
C LYS A 129 10.93 4.72 -15.50
N LEU A 130 10.70 3.56 -16.09
CA LEU A 130 11.16 2.26 -15.57
C LEU A 130 12.69 2.23 -15.39
N GLY A 131 13.43 2.84 -16.32
CA GLY A 131 14.89 2.95 -16.21
C GLY A 131 15.40 3.75 -15.02
N HIS A 132 14.52 4.50 -14.34
CA HIS A 132 14.84 5.28 -13.14
C HIS A 132 14.33 4.66 -11.84
N LEU A 133 13.60 3.54 -11.89
CA LEU A 133 12.90 2.97 -10.72
C LEU A 133 13.85 2.66 -9.56
N ASP A 134 15.01 2.09 -9.84
CA ASP A 134 15.99 1.73 -8.80
C ASP A 134 16.55 2.98 -8.11
N ALA A 135 16.84 4.03 -8.90
CA ALA A 135 17.29 5.32 -8.35
C ALA A 135 16.18 5.98 -7.49
N TYR A 136 14.93 5.92 -7.93
CA TYR A 136 13.79 6.41 -7.14
C TYR A 136 13.64 5.65 -5.83
N THR A 137 13.78 4.33 -5.87
CA THR A 137 13.72 3.48 -4.68
C THR A 137 14.85 3.80 -3.70
N ALA A 138 16.09 3.91 -4.18
CA ALA A 138 17.23 4.28 -3.36
C ALA A 138 17.06 5.66 -2.67
N ARG A 139 16.53 6.65 -3.39
CA ARG A 139 16.23 7.97 -2.80
C ARG A 139 15.13 7.89 -1.74
N ARG A 140 14.06 7.13 -1.95
CA ARG A 140 13.02 6.91 -0.94
C ARG A 140 13.56 6.21 0.30
N GLN A 141 14.47 5.24 0.14
CA GLN A 141 15.14 4.57 1.25
C GLN A 141 16.01 5.53 2.05
N GLN A 142 16.77 6.43 1.39
CA GLN A 142 17.53 7.49 2.05
C GLN A 142 16.63 8.44 2.83
N ASN A 143 15.52 8.88 2.24
CA ASN A 143 14.55 9.77 2.89
C ASN A 143 13.90 9.09 4.11
N ALA A 144 13.55 7.81 4.00
CA ALA A 144 13.01 7.04 5.12
C ALA A 144 14.03 6.86 6.25
N ALA A 145 15.30 6.60 5.92
CA ALA A 145 16.38 6.54 6.91
C ALA A 145 16.57 7.89 7.63
N TYR A 146 16.46 9.00 6.91
CA TYR A 146 16.47 10.33 7.53
C TYR A 146 15.36 10.49 8.56
N TYR A 147 14.11 10.18 8.19
CA TYR A 147 12.97 10.24 9.12
C TYR A 147 13.14 9.31 10.31
N ASN A 148 13.59 8.07 10.08
CA ASN A 148 13.85 7.12 11.17
C ASN A 148 14.84 7.66 12.19
N ASN A 149 15.88 8.37 11.74
CA ASN A 149 16.89 8.97 12.62
C ASN A 149 16.37 10.24 13.30
N ALA A 150 15.75 11.16 12.54
CA ALA A 150 15.32 12.45 13.05
C ALA A 150 14.10 12.34 13.99
N LEU A 151 13.24 11.35 13.80
CA LEU A 151 12.03 11.15 14.59
C LEU A 151 12.18 10.07 15.68
N ALA A 152 13.37 9.48 15.84
CA ALA A 152 13.63 8.49 16.88
C ALA A 152 13.37 9.06 18.28
N GLY A 153 12.48 8.42 19.03
CA GLY A 153 12.15 8.85 20.41
C GLY A 153 11.29 10.11 20.51
N VAL A 154 10.76 10.61 19.40
CA VAL A 154 9.88 11.81 19.40
C VAL A 154 8.48 11.43 19.90
N GLY A 155 8.16 11.85 21.12
CA GLY A 155 6.84 11.68 21.72
C GLY A 155 6.31 10.25 21.69
N ASN A 156 5.01 10.09 21.42
CA ASN A 156 4.34 8.79 21.28
C ASN A 156 4.26 8.34 19.81
N LEU A 157 5.21 8.73 18.97
CA LEU A 157 5.26 8.39 17.56
C LEU A 157 5.84 6.97 17.38
N SER A 158 5.10 6.09 16.73
CA SER A 158 5.64 4.80 16.28
C SER A 158 6.04 4.87 14.82
N LEU A 159 7.32 4.68 14.56
CA LEU A 159 7.89 4.73 13.21
C LEU A 159 7.70 3.39 12.48
N PRO A 160 7.55 3.41 11.15
CA PRO A 160 7.55 2.19 10.36
C PRO A 160 8.93 1.52 10.40
N ARG A 161 8.94 0.20 10.26
CA ARG A 161 10.18 -0.59 10.30
C ARG A 161 10.31 -1.42 9.05
N GLU A 162 11.49 -1.46 8.50
CA GLU A 162 11.87 -2.50 7.56
C GLU A 162 12.17 -3.78 8.36
N LEU A 163 11.45 -4.86 8.01
CA LEU A 163 11.60 -6.14 8.70
C LEU A 163 12.77 -6.93 8.11
N PRO A 164 13.43 -7.80 8.90
CA PRO A 164 14.54 -8.61 8.41
C PRO A 164 14.22 -9.37 7.11
N GLY A 165 15.18 -9.44 6.21
CA GLY A 165 15.06 -10.13 4.93
C GLY A 165 14.17 -9.42 3.89
N ARG A 166 13.64 -8.25 4.19
CA ARG A 166 12.79 -7.48 3.27
C ARG A 166 13.53 -6.30 2.67
N CYS A 167 13.24 -6.03 1.40
CA CYS A 167 13.59 -4.77 0.75
C CYS A 167 12.32 -3.90 0.70
N HIS A 168 12.27 -2.88 1.55
CA HIS A 168 11.16 -1.93 1.60
C HIS A 168 11.38 -0.80 0.58
N ILE A 169 10.41 -0.55 -0.28
CA ILE A 169 10.54 0.47 -1.33
C ILE A 169 9.87 1.82 -0.96
N TRP A 170 9.32 1.90 0.24
CA TRP A 170 8.75 3.12 0.82
C TRP A 170 7.77 3.86 -0.12
N ASN A 171 6.77 3.13 -0.59
CA ASN A 171 5.68 3.76 -1.36
C ASN A 171 4.96 4.82 -0.50
N GLN A 172 4.75 4.53 0.79
CA GLN A 172 4.41 5.49 1.83
C GLN A 172 5.36 5.36 3.02
N TYR A 173 5.60 6.45 3.72
CA TYR A 173 6.20 6.48 5.04
C TYR A 173 5.11 6.77 6.07
N THR A 174 4.56 5.73 6.66
CA THR A 174 3.38 5.81 7.51
C THR A 174 3.76 5.63 8.97
N VAL A 175 3.60 6.68 9.76
CA VAL A 175 3.77 6.66 11.21
C VAL A 175 2.45 6.34 11.89
N ARG A 176 2.52 5.89 13.16
CA ARG A 176 1.35 5.76 14.03
C ARG A 176 1.44 6.78 15.15
N VAL A 177 0.33 7.44 15.41
CA VAL A 177 0.16 8.45 16.44
C VAL A 177 -1.04 8.05 17.28
N GLY A 178 -1.07 8.37 18.58
CA GLY A 178 -2.27 8.13 19.40
C GLY A 178 -3.52 8.66 18.71
N ALA A 179 -4.61 7.89 18.75
CA ALA A 179 -5.82 8.16 17.99
C ALA A 179 -6.39 9.57 18.22
N GLU A 180 -6.31 10.07 19.45
CA GLU A 180 -6.73 11.42 19.84
C GLU A 180 -5.80 12.54 19.36
N GLN A 181 -4.59 12.22 18.92
CA GLN A 181 -3.58 13.19 18.49
C GLN A 181 -3.37 13.21 16.96
N ARG A 182 -3.78 12.16 16.25
CA ARG A 182 -3.55 12.01 14.81
C ARG A 182 -4.12 13.18 14.00
N ASP A 183 -5.34 13.57 14.24
CA ASP A 183 -6.00 14.64 13.48
C ASP A 183 -5.44 16.02 13.88
N SER A 184 -5.09 16.23 15.15
CA SER A 184 -4.39 17.43 15.61
C SER A 184 -3.04 17.60 14.93
N LEU A 185 -2.22 16.55 14.91
CA LEU A 185 -0.93 16.55 14.22
C LEU A 185 -1.11 16.82 12.71
N ARG A 186 -2.10 16.20 12.09
CA ARG A 186 -2.40 16.42 10.68
C ARG A 186 -2.73 17.88 10.40
N SER A 187 -3.60 18.50 11.19
CA SER A 187 -3.97 19.91 11.06
C SER A 187 -2.74 20.82 11.23
N PHE A 188 -1.95 20.56 12.28
CA PHE A 188 -0.74 21.32 12.58
C PHE A 188 0.31 21.27 11.44
N LEU A 189 0.48 20.11 10.82
CA LEU A 189 1.32 19.93 9.63
C LEU A 189 0.77 20.70 8.42
N THR A 190 -0.55 20.61 8.19
CA THR A 190 -1.22 21.28 7.08
C THR A 190 -1.09 22.82 7.19
N GLU A 191 -1.24 23.39 8.36
CA GLU A 191 -1.05 24.84 8.63
C GLU A 191 0.35 25.32 8.29
N ARG A 192 1.35 24.42 8.30
CA ARG A 192 2.74 24.68 7.93
C ARG A 192 3.09 24.29 6.49
N GLY A 193 2.07 24.02 5.66
CA GLY A 193 2.24 23.65 4.25
C GLY A 193 2.75 22.23 4.02
N ILE A 194 2.72 21.37 5.05
CA ILE A 194 3.15 19.98 4.95
C ILE A 194 1.93 19.10 4.64
N GLY A 195 1.88 18.55 3.41
CA GLY A 195 0.86 17.62 2.97
C GLY A 195 1.01 16.25 3.61
N THR A 196 -0.07 15.70 4.14
CA THR A 196 -0.12 14.34 4.72
C THR A 196 -1.34 13.58 4.23
N ALA A 197 -1.33 12.26 4.37
CA ALA A 197 -2.46 11.41 3.97
C ALA A 197 -2.76 10.33 5.01
N ILE A 198 -4.00 9.84 4.99
CA ILE A 198 -4.44 8.73 5.84
C ILE A 198 -4.79 7.55 4.94
N TYR A 199 -4.03 6.48 5.03
CA TYR A 199 -4.25 5.25 4.29
C TYR A 199 -4.50 4.10 5.28
N TYR A 200 -5.80 3.78 5.63
CA TYR A 200 -7.03 4.39 5.14
C TYR A 200 -7.91 4.79 6.32
N PRO A 201 -8.76 5.84 6.21
CA PRO A 201 -9.54 6.36 7.36
C PRO A 201 -10.64 5.42 7.81
N VAL A 202 -11.13 4.55 6.93
CA VAL A 202 -12.17 3.54 7.22
C VAL A 202 -11.66 2.17 6.78
N PRO A 203 -11.61 1.18 7.69
CA PRO A 203 -11.26 -0.18 7.32
C PRO A 203 -12.23 -0.78 6.30
N LEU A 204 -11.75 -1.63 5.41
CA LEU A 204 -12.55 -2.16 4.31
C LEU A 204 -13.85 -2.82 4.77
N HIS A 205 -13.83 -3.60 5.86
CA HIS A 205 -15.01 -4.28 6.40
C HIS A 205 -16.06 -3.33 7.01
N GLN A 206 -15.68 -2.08 7.30
CA GLN A 206 -16.58 -1.04 7.82
C GLN A 206 -17.07 -0.09 6.72
N GLN A 207 -16.67 -0.29 5.47
CA GLN A 207 -17.18 0.50 4.35
C GLN A 207 -18.68 0.26 4.15
N GLU A 208 -19.44 1.32 3.89
CA GLU A 208 -20.90 1.26 3.76
C GLU A 208 -21.36 0.26 2.71
N CYS A 209 -20.62 0.12 1.60
CA CYS A 209 -20.94 -0.82 0.52
C CYS A 209 -20.87 -2.30 0.95
N PHE A 210 -20.21 -2.62 2.06
CA PHE A 210 -20.14 -3.97 2.62
C PHE A 210 -21.09 -4.20 3.81
N ALA A 211 -21.70 -3.14 4.37
CA ALA A 211 -22.53 -3.23 5.58
C ALA A 211 -23.68 -4.25 5.48
N LYS A 212 -24.21 -4.47 4.27
CA LYS A 212 -25.29 -5.44 4.02
C LYS A 212 -24.82 -6.82 3.56
N ARG A 213 -23.52 -7.01 3.31
CA ARG A 213 -22.98 -8.23 2.67
C ARG A 213 -22.18 -9.12 3.60
N SER A 214 -21.72 -8.61 4.71
CA SER A 214 -20.92 -9.35 5.68
C SER A 214 -21.58 -9.28 7.06
N ALA A 215 -21.49 -10.41 7.80
CA ALA A 215 -21.78 -10.35 9.23
C ALA A 215 -20.86 -9.33 9.92
N PRO A 216 -21.32 -8.67 10.98
CA PRO A 216 -20.47 -7.78 11.76
C PRO A 216 -19.18 -8.51 12.14
N THR A 217 -18.06 -8.03 11.66
CA THR A 217 -16.75 -8.63 11.90
C THR A 217 -15.88 -7.58 12.58
N SER A 218 -15.32 -7.91 13.74
CA SER A 218 -14.31 -7.07 14.37
C SER A 218 -12.93 -7.44 13.84
N LEU A 219 -12.22 -6.44 13.36
CA LEU A 219 -10.81 -6.50 12.95
C LEU A 219 -10.02 -5.45 13.72
N PRO A 220 -9.77 -5.67 15.02
CA PRO A 220 -9.30 -4.62 15.95
C PRO A 220 -8.00 -3.96 15.50
N VAL A 221 -7.07 -4.72 14.91
CA VAL A 221 -5.81 -4.14 14.40
C VAL A 221 -6.08 -3.19 13.22
N ALA A 222 -6.90 -3.57 12.25
CA ALA A 222 -7.23 -2.71 11.12
C ALA A 222 -8.00 -1.45 11.57
N GLU A 223 -8.92 -1.60 12.53
CA GLU A 223 -9.70 -0.51 13.12
C GLU A 223 -8.81 0.46 13.90
N GLN A 224 -7.85 -0.06 14.66
CA GLN A 224 -6.87 0.75 15.38
C GLN A 224 -5.97 1.53 14.41
N LEU A 225 -5.42 0.85 13.39
CA LEU A 225 -4.55 1.48 12.40
C LEU A 225 -5.27 2.58 11.63
N ALA A 226 -6.54 2.41 11.29
CA ALA A 226 -7.33 3.45 10.62
C ALA A 226 -7.44 4.74 11.46
N ARG A 227 -7.44 4.64 12.79
CA ARG A 227 -7.46 5.78 13.69
C ARG A 227 -6.08 6.41 13.92
N GLU A 228 -5.01 5.63 13.85
CA GLU A 228 -3.67 6.03 14.27
C GLU A 228 -2.72 6.40 13.14
N CYS A 229 -2.92 5.83 11.93
CA CYS A 229 -2.00 6.02 10.82
C CYS A 229 -2.02 7.44 10.25
N LEU A 230 -0.82 7.97 9.97
CA LEU A 230 -0.59 9.20 9.23
C LEU A 230 0.62 9.03 8.33
N SER A 231 0.46 9.25 7.03
CA SER A 231 1.56 9.14 6.06
C SER A 231 2.19 10.49 5.83
N LEU A 232 3.50 10.56 6.02
CA LEU A 232 4.34 11.73 5.80
C LEU A 232 4.75 11.81 4.33
N PRO A 233 5.15 13.00 3.84
CA PRO A 233 5.69 13.14 2.49
C PRO A 233 6.89 12.21 2.28
N ILE A 234 6.84 11.39 1.23
CA ILE A 234 7.97 10.57 0.80
C ILE A 234 7.94 10.42 -0.72
N PHE A 235 8.91 11.00 -1.39
CA PHE A 235 9.14 10.90 -2.84
C PHE A 235 10.62 11.13 -3.14
N PRO A 236 11.14 10.69 -4.31
CA PRO A 236 12.58 10.71 -4.59
C PRO A 236 13.21 12.12 -4.55
N GLU A 237 12.46 13.13 -4.94
CA GLU A 237 12.94 14.52 -5.12
C GLU A 237 12.91 15.36 -3.84
N LEU A 238 12.48 14.79 -2.68
CA LEU A 238 12.53 15.50 -1.40
C LEU A 238 13.94 15.99 -1.10
N THR A 239 14.05 17.30 -0.82
CA THR A 239 15.31 17.90 -0.37
C THR A 239 15.54 17.65 1.12
N VAL A 240 16.78 17.78 1.56
CA VAL A 240 17.14 17.66 2.99
C VAL A 240 16.41 18.72 3.82
N ASP A 241 16.24 19.95 3.30
CA ASP A 241 15.52 21.00 4.00
C ASP A 241 14.03 20.69 4.17
N GLN A 242 13.41 20.08 3.17
CA GLN A 242 12.02 19.62 3.27
C GLN A 242 11.87 18.48 4.27
N LEU A 243 12.78 17.51 4.26
CA LEU A 243 12.80 16.43 5.25
C LEU A 243 12.97 16.96 6.67
N LYS A 244 13.89 17.93 6.83
CA LYS A 244 14.15 18.62 8.09
C LYS A 244 12.92 19.38 8.57
N LEU A 245 12.27 20.14 7.70
CA LEU A 245 11.04 20.88 8.02
C LEU A 245 9.94 19.94 8.57
N VAL A 246 9.72 18.80 7.92
CA VAL A 246 8.74 17.81 8.38
C VAL A 246 9.11 17.27 9.76
N ALA A 247 10.37 16.87 9.97
CA ALA A 247 10.83 16.30 11.22
C ALA A 247 10.79 17.31 12.38
N ASP A 248 11.25 18.54 12.15
CA ASP A 248 11.24 19.60 13.16
C ASP A 248 9.80 19.96 13.57
N THR A 249 8.89 20.06 12.58
CA THR A 249 7.46 20.36 12.84
C THR A 249 6.81 19.27 13.69
N ILE A 250 7.08 17.99 13.43
CA ILE A 250 6.58 16.90 14.24
C ILE A 250 7.16 16.95 15.65
N SER A 251 8.45 17.25 15.78
CA SER A 251 9.12 17.38 17.08
C SER A 251 8.56 18.54 17.91
N GLU A 252 8.29 19.70 17.26
CA GLU A 252 7.61 20.84 17.89
C GLU A 252 6.22 20.44 18.44
N PHE A 253 5.42 19.76 17.65
CA PHE A 253 4.11 19.25 18.09
C PHE A 253 4.24 18.30 19.28
N ALA A 254 5.23 17.42 19.25
CA ALA A 254 5.44 16.41 20.28
C ALA A 254 5.83 16.98 21.65
N VAL A 255 6.53 18.12 21.72
CA VAL A 255 6.95 18.73 22.99
C VAL A 255 5.94 19.74 23.54
N ASN A 256 4.97 20.20 22.75
CA ASN A 256 4.00 21.21 23.17
C ASN A 256 2.65 20.58 23.58
N PRO A 257 2.31 20.52 24.89
CA PRO A 257 1.06 19.94 25.36
C PRO A 257 -0.20 20.66 24.85
N LEU A 258 -0.13 21.98 24.61
CA LEU A 258 -1.27 22.78 24.15
C LEU A 258 -1.69 22.42 22.73
N LEU A 259 -0.74 22.07 21.87
CA LEU A 259 -1.02 21.64 20.50
C LEU A 259 -1.70 20.27 20.42
N ARG A 260 -1.49 19.43 21.43
CA ARG A 260 -2.08 18.08 21.52
C ARG A 260 -3.55 18.09 21.91
N LEU A 261 -4.03 19.16 22.55
CA LEU A 261 -5.39 19.29 23.09
C LEU A 261 -6.35 20.08 22.18
N SER A 262 -5.85 20.79 21.17
CA SER A 262 -6.63 21.77 20.39
C SER A 262 -7.63 21.18 19.36
N ALA A 263 -7.70 19.87 19.20
CA ALA A 263 -8.56 19.23 18.17
C ALA A 263 -9.85 18.59 18.70
N SER A 264 -10.34 18.96 19.88
CA SER A 264 -11.58 18.41 20.44
C SER A 264 -12.86 19.17 19.99
N SER A 265 -12.82 19.92 18.91
CA SER A 265 -14.04 20.52 18.31
C SER A 265 -14.36 19.82 16.99
N PRO A 266 -15.46 19.06 16.88
CA PRO A 266 -15.88 18.51 15.60
C PRO A 266 -16.38 19.65 14.71
N GLN A 267 -15.64 19.95 13.64
CA GLN A 267 -16.23 20.72 12.55
C GLN A 267 -17.37 19.88 11.94
N LYS A 268 -18.60 20.23 12.27
CA LYS A 268 -19.78 19.80 11.55
C LYS A 268 -19.67 20.31 10.10
N ARG A 269 -19.54 19.41 9.15
CA ARG A 269 -20.05 19.56 7.79
C ARG A 269 -20.65 18.26 7.31
#